data_eab311c2da3de45fde475c0cd1f8a935
#
_entry.id   eab311c2da3de45fde475c0cd1f8a935
#
_cell.length_a   1.000
_cell.length_b   1.000
_cell.length_c   1.000
_cell.angle_alpha   90.00
_cell.angle_beta   90.00
_cell.angle_gamma   90.00
#
_symmetry.space_group_name_H-M   'P 1'
#
loop_
_entity.id
_entity.type
_entity.pdbx_description
1 polymer ?
#
loop_
_entity_poly.entity_id
_entity_poly.type
_entity_poly.pdbx_seq_one_letter_code
_entity_poly.pdbx_strand_id
1 'polypeptide(L)' 'MDVLAAKYIGAGLAMTGLIGAGAGLGILFGGYLQAAIRNPAAAAGERPMLFLGFAVTEAMGIFALVMAFIILYAG' A
#
# COMPACT_ATOMS: atom_id res chain seq x y z
N MET A 1 -18.62 18.12 17.17
CA MET A 1 -17.25 17.58 17.20
C MET A 1 -16.28 18.74 17.12
N ASP A 2 -15.34 18.83 18.03
CA ASP A 2 -14.37 19.91 17.96
C ASP A 2 -13.30 19.64 16.89
N VAL A 3 -12.47 20.65 16.63
CA VAL A 3 -11.45 20.56 15.57
C VAL A 3 -10.44 19.45 15.87
N LEU A 4 -10.03 19.30 17.11
CA LEU A 4 -9.04 18.28 17.50
C LEU A 4 -9.61 16.87 17.30
N ALA A 5 -10.84 16.63 17.72
CA ALA A 5 -11.47 15.33 17.50
C ALA A 5 -11.63 15.04 16.01
N ALA A 6 -11.99 16.04 15.21
CA ALA A 6 -12.11 15.89 13.76
C ALA A 6 -10.77 15.52 13.12
N LYS A 7 -9.67 16.12 13.59
CA LYS A 7 -8.33 15.78 13.09
C LYS A 7 -7.99 14.32 13.38
N TYR A 8 -8.23 13.85 14.58
CA TYR A 8 -7.93 12.47 14.94
C TYR A 8 -8.74 11.49 14.12
N ILE A 9 -10.01 11.76 13.93
CA ILE A 9 -10.88 10.90 13.11
C ILE A 9 -10.44 10.95 11.64
N GLY A 10 -10.14 12.15 11.12
CA GLY A 10 -9.71 12.32 9.75
C GLY A 10 -8.39 11.60 9.46
N ALA A 11 -7.43 11.70 10.38
CA ALA A 11 -6.15 11.00 10.24
C ALA A 11 -6.34 9.48 10.26
N GLY A 12 -7.21 8.99 11.14
CA GLY A 12 -7.52 7.57 11.18
C GLY A 12 -8.19 7.08 9.90
N LEU A 13 -9.11 7.86 9.34
CA LEU A 13 -9.75 7.53 8.06
C LEU A 13 -8.76 7.54 6.91
N ALA A 14 -7.79 8.48 6.92
CA ALA A 14 -6.76 8.52 5.88
C ALA A 14 -5.91 7.25 5.87
N MET A 15 -5.71 6.62 7.03
CA MET A 15 -4.94 5.37 7.13
C MET A 15 -5.64 4.18 6.47
N THR A 16 -6.94 4.27 6.15
CA THR A 16 -7.62 3.18 5.44
C THR A 16 -6.99 2.87 4.08
N GLY A 17 -6.29 3.84 3.48
CA GLY A 17 -5.54 3.59 2.25
C GLY A 17 -4.46 2.54 2.40
N LEU A 18 -3.90 2.37 3.60
CA LEU A 18 -2.91 1.31 3.87
C LEU A 18 -3.53 -0.08 3.80
N ILE A 19 -4.80 -0.22 4.10
CA ILE A 19 -5.51 -1.51 3.97
C ILE A 19 -5.48 -1.94 2.51
N GLY A 20 -5.80 -1.03 1.59
CA GLY A 20 -5.77 -1.32 0.15
C GLY A 20 -4.38 -1.67 -0.35
N ALA A 21 -3.37 -0.90 0.07
CA ALA A 21 -1.98 -1.19 -0.29
C ALA A 21 -1.53 -2.55 0.24
N GLY A 22 -1.85 -2.87 1.50
CA GLY A 22 -1.51 -4.15 2.09
C GLY A 22 -2.19 -5.33 1.39
N ALA A 23 -3.49 -5.21 1.12
CA ALA A 23 -4.22 -6.24 0.38
C ALA A 23 -3.68 -6.39 -1.04
N GLY A 24 -3.41 -5.27 -1.72
CA GLY A 24 -2.85 -5.28 -3.07
C GLY A 24 -1.49 -5.96 -3.13
N LEU A 25 -0.61 -5.67 -2.17
CA LEU A 25 0.70 -6.35 -2.08
C LEU A 25 0.54 -7.83 -1.81
N GLY A 26 -0.39 -8.22 -0.95
CA GLY A 26 -0.66 -9.63 -0.69
C GLY A 26 -1.11 -10.36 -1.94
N ILE A 27 -2.00 -9.76 -2.73
CA ILE A 27 -2.46 -10.32 -4.00
C ILE A 27 -1.29 -10.40 -5.00
N LEU A 28 -0.49 -9.35 -5.10
CA LEU A 28 0.64 -9.30 -6.03
C LEU A 28 1.65 -10.40 -5.74
N PHE A 29 2.13 -10.48 -4.50
CA PHE A 29 3.14 -11.46 -4.13
C PHE A 29 2.58 -12.87 -4.07
N GLY A 30 1.35 -13.05 -3.60
CA GLY A 30 0.69 -14.34 -3.59
C GLY A 30 0.53 -14.89 -4.99
N GLY A 31 0.07 -14.07 -5.93
CA GLY A 31 -0.04 -14.46 -7.33
C GLY A 31 1.30 -14.79 -7.97
N TYR A 32 2.31 -13.95 -7.70
CA TYR A 32 3.66 -14.21 -8.20
C TYR A 32 4.23 -15.52 -7.68
N LEU A 33 4.12 -15.77 -6.38
CA LEU A 33 4.66 -16.99 -5.77
C LEU A 33 3.99 -18.24 -6.31
N GLN A 34 2.67 -18.22 -6.49
CA GLN A 34 1.95 -19.35 -7.08
C GLN A 34 2.41 -19.61 -8.53
N ALA A 35 2.58 -18.56 -9.31
CA ALA A 35 3.06 -18.68 -10.69
C ALA A 35 4.51 -19.14 -10.74
N ALA A 36 5.34 -18.67 -9.81
CA ALA A 36 6.77 -19.03 -9.74
C ALA A 36 6.96 -20.51 -9.45
N ILE A 37 6.13 -21.09 -8.60
CA ILE A 37 6.15 -22.54 -8.32
C ILE A 37 5.85 -23.34 -9.57
N ARG A 38 4.92 -22.85 -10.40
CA ARG A 38 4.51 -23.54 -11.64
C ARG A 38 5.52 -23.38 -12.76
N ASN A 39 6.20 -22.23 -12.83
CA ASN A 39 7.15 -21.93 -13.89
C ASN A 39 8.29 -21.06 -13.38
N PRO A 40 9.29 -21.67 -12.71
CA PRO A 40 10.40 -20.90 -12.11
C PRO A 40 11.22 -20.11 -13.15
N ALA A 41 11.36 -20.63 -14.36
CA ALA A 41 12.15 -19.96 -15.39
C ALA A 41 11.50 -18.65 -15.84
N ALA A 42 10.18 -18.65 -16.04
CA ALA A 42 9.43 -17.46 -16.40
C ALA A 42 9.37 -16.47 -15.21
N ALA A 43 9.28 -16.96 -13.99
CA ALA A 43 9.25 -16.13 -12.80
C ALA A 43 10.47 -15.24 -12.66
N ALA A 44 11.66 -15.78 -13.00
CA ALA A 44 12.89 -15.00 -12.93
C ALA A 44 12.87 -13.80 -13.88
N GLY A 45 12.29 -13.94 -15.07
CA GLY A 45 12.16 -12.85 -16.03
C GLY A 45 11.15 -11.79 -15.64
N GLU A 46 10.21 -12.12 -14.77
CA GLU A 46 9.16 -11.20 -14.32
C GLU A 46 9.48 -10.44 -13.05
N ARG A 47 10.65 -10.68 -12.44
CA ARG A 47 11.03 -9.97 -11.20
C ARG A 47 11.03 -8.46 -11.33
N PRO A 48 11.52 -7.84 -12.42
CA PRO A 48 11.45 -6.39 -12.54
C PRO A 48 10.02 -5.85 -12.48
N MET A 49 9.08 -6.55 -13.12
CA MET A 49 7.67 -6.14 -13.07
C MET A 49 7.06 -6.33 -11.68
N LEU A 50 7.48 -7.39 -10.97
CA LEU A 50 7.06 -7.61 -9.59
C LEU A 50 7.49 -6.43 -8.70
N PHE A 51 8.75 -6.00 -8.82
CA PHE A 51 9.26 -4.88 -8.02
C PHE A 51 8.63 -3.56 -8.43
N LEU A 52 8.33 -3.35 -9.71
CA LEU A 52 7.58 -2.18 -10.14
C LEU A 52 6.20 -2.15 -9.52
N GLY A 53 5.48 -3.27 -9.55
CA GLY A 53 4.17 -3.39 -8.92
C GLY A 53 4.21 -3.15 -7.42
N PHE A 54 5.24 -3.68 -6.75
CA PHE A 54 5.48 -3.42 -5.33
C PHE A 54 5.66 -1.92 -5.08
N ALA A 55 6.53 -1.27 -5.84
CA ALA A 55 6.84 0.15 -5.64
C ALA A 55 5.60 1.03 -5.84
N VAL A 56 4.81 0.78 -6.89
CA VAL A 56 3.59 1.55 -7.15
C VAL A 56 2.55 1.33 -6.04
N THR A 57 2.35 0.09 -5.62
CA THR A 57 1.38 -0.23 -4.58
C THR A 57 1.79 0.36 -3.24
N GLU A 58 3.07 0.25 -2.88
CA GLU A 58 3.60 0.81 -1.64
C GLU A 58 3.50 2.33 -1.64
N ALA A 59 3.71 2.99 -2.78
CA ALA A 59 3.60 4.44 -2.89
C ALA A 59 2.20 4.91 -2.51
N MET A 60 1.16 4.19 -2.89
CA MET A 60 -0.22 4.53 -2.53
C MET A 60 -0.41 4.48 -1.01
N GLY A 61 0.16 3.48 -0.34
CA GLY A 61 0.13 3.38 1.12
C GLY A 61 0.90 4.52 1.79
N ILE A 62 2.05 4.89 1.25
CA ILE A 62 2.86 5.99 1.76
C ILE A 62 2.11 7.32 1.61
N PHE A 63 1.41 7.54 0.50
CA PHE A 63 0.59 8.73 0.33
C PHE A 63 -0.51 8.81 1.40
N ALA A 64 -1.16 7.70 1.72
CA ALA A 64 -2.16 7.66 2.78
C ALA A 64 -1.54 8.03 4.13
N LEU A 65 -0.36 7.49 4.44
CA LEU A 65 0.36 7.80 5.67
C LEU A 65 0.73 9.28 5.74
N VAL A 66 1.27 9.84 4.66
CA VAL A 66 1.61 11.25 4.59
C VAL A 66 0.38 12.13 4.80
N MET A 67 -0.74 11.77 4.18
CA MET A 67 -1.99 12.51 4.36
C MET A 67 -2.45 12.48 5.82
N ALA A 68 -2.32 11.34 6.50
CA ALA A 68 -2.64 11.24 7.91
C ALA A 68 -1.78 12.19 8.76
N PHE A 69 -0.49 12.25 8.49
CA PHE A 69 0.40 13.19 9.20
C PHE A 69 0.06 14.65 8.89
N ILE A 70 -0.27 14.98 7.66
CA ILE A 70 -0.70 16.32 7.29
C ILE A 70 -1.95 16.71 8.09
N ILE A 71 -2.92 15.83 8.17
CA ILE A 71 -4.16 16.09 8.91
C ILE A 71 -3.87 16.31 10.39
N LEU A 72 -2.96 15.51 10.97
CA LEU A 72 -2.64 15.62 12.40
C LEU A 72 -1.85 16.88 12.75
N TYR A 73 -0.88 17.27 11.90
CA TYR A 73 0.14 18.22 12.31
C TYR A 73 0.14 19.54 11.54
N ALA A 74 -0.42 19.58 10.33
CA ALA A 74 -0.35 20.75 9.49
C ALA A 74 -1.54 21.70 9.61
N GLY A 75 -2.52 21.33 10.40
CA GLY A 75 -3.69 22.17 10.60
C GLY A 75 -3.88 22.64 12.07
#